data_f4fd93e2ed4589828759c51a87d7bd36
#
_entry.id   f4fd93e2ed4589828759c51a87d7bd36
#
_cell.length_a   1.000
_cell.length_b   1.000
_cell.length_c   1.000
_cell.angle_alpha   90.00
_cell.angle_beta   90.00
_cell.angle_gamma   90.00
#
_symmetry.space_group_name_H-M   'P 1'
#
loop_
_entity.id
_entity.type
_entity.pdbx_description
1 polymer ?
#
loop_
_entity_poly.entity_id
_entity_poly.type
_entity_poly.pdbx_seq_one_letter_code
_entity_poly.pdbx_strand_id
1 'polypeptide(L)'
;IIILIFSSLGIIKGQESAAKDECWIDYEIIVDNKDASSVAKILNSYFSNPENRIEGVTYNLTEFNFKDKDFKATHLFQLVGPAKALSQWHHNPPSIEGQLTGTLVNQYIKPYSSFFGKSIATFGTENNNKIEFVYSLKVDDEQKFSAAWIKTMNVLKPDNFTGFGAVIAGGSDGQTHYVYSQRDDMETIFNPKMIKGSGKVWRTFFEEAGEFEVIRKIVRTRLQIWE
;
A
#
# COMPACT_ATOMS: atom_id res chain seq x y z
N ILE A 1 -42.81 33.03 1.65
CA ILE A 1 -42.16 32.33 2.78
C ILE A 1 -41.63 31.03 2.23
N ILE A 2 -40.31 30.98 1.98
CA ILE A 2 -39.60 29.73 1.52
C ILE A 2 -39.05 29.08 2.79
N ILE A 3 -39.60 27.93 3.14
CA ILE A 3 -39.09 27.12 4.25
C ILE A 3 -37.97 26.21 3.63
N LEU A 4 -36.71 26.53 3.93
CA LEU A 4 -35.57 25.70 3.73
C LEU A 4 -35.55 24.59 4.77
N ILE A 5 -35.92 23.36 4.35
CA ILE A 5 -35.76 22.18 5.19
C ILE A 5 -34.30 21.74 5.02
N PHE A 6 -33.47 22.06 6.01
CA PHE A 6 -32.18 21.43 6.19
C PHE A 6 -32.41 20.00 6.70
N SER A 7 -32.38 19.01 5.81
CA SER A 7 -32.24 17.63 6.23
C SER A 7 -30.84 17.43 6.76
N SER A 8 -30.74 17.34 8.08
CA SER A 8 -29.53 16.90 8.78
C SER A 8 -29.24 15.45 8.37
N LEU A 9 -28.34 15.29 7.41
CA LEU A 9 -27.66 14.02 7.17
C LEU A 9 -26.89 13.70 8.46
N GLY A 10 -27.44 12.77 9.24
CA GLY A 10 -26.78 12.22 10.40
C GLY A 10 -25.47 11.58 9.96
N ILE A 11 -24.36 12.20 10.36
CA ILE A 11 -23.03 11.64 10.24
C ILE A 11 -23.02 10.38 11.11
N ILE A 12 -23.14 9.22 10.49
CA ILE A 12 -22.82 7.95 11.13
C ILE A 12 -21.32 8.02 11.42
N LYS A 13 -20.96 8.27 12.69
CA LYS A 13 -19.60 8.11 13.20
C LYS A 13 -19.28 6.61 13.26
N GLY A 14 -19.04 5.98 12.12
CA GLY A 14 -18.17 4.84 12.03
C GLY A 14 -16.75 5.36 12.27
N GLN A 15 -15.89 4.57 12.85
CA GLN A 15 -14.48 4.90 13.07
C GLN A 15 -13.75 4.94 11.70
N GLU A 16 -14.09 5.93 10.87
CA GLU A 16 -13.27 6.39 9.77
C GLU A 16 -12.06 7.03 10.44
N SER A 17 -10.94 6.32 10.43
CA SER A 17 -9.67 7.02 10.39
C SER A 17 -9.74 7.83 9.10
N ALA A 18 -10.02 9.14 9.21
CA ALA A 18 -9.94 10.04 8.07
C ALA A 18 -8.67 9.66 7.30
N ALA A 19 -8.81 9.39 5.99
CA ALA A 19 -7.64 9.14 5.15
C ALA A 19 -6.71 10.32 5.43
N LYS A 20 -5.65 10.08 6.19
CA LYS A 20 -4.54 11.03 6.31
C LYS A 20 -4.18 11.31 4.87
N ASP A 21 -3.71 12.53 4.53
CA ASP A 21 -3.16 12.88 3.22
C ASP A 21 -1.94 11.98 2.90
N GLU A 22 -2.13 10.67 3.02
CA GLU A 22 -1.12 9.65 2.89
C GLU A 22 -1.00 9.25 1.43
N CYS A 23 0.18 9.51 0.92
CA CYS A 23 0.60 9.12 -0.41
C CYS A 23 1.74 8.10 -0.31
N TRP A 24 2.01 7.42 -1.38
CA TRP A 24 3.17 6.54 -1.48
C TRP A 24 3.84 6.63 -2.83
N ILE A 25 5.12 6.27 -2.85
CA ILE A 25 5.92 6.06 -4.06
C ILE A 25 6.49 4.65 -3.96
N ASP A 26 6.25 3.84 -4.98
CA ASP A 26 6.69 2.46 -5.06
C ASP A 26 7.72 2.28 -6.17
N TYR A 27 8.83 1.65 -5.83
CA TYR A 27 9.87 1.20 -6.76
C TYR A 27 9.95 -0.32 -6.70
N GLU A 28 9.35 -0.98 -7.68
CA GLU A 28 9.47 -2.43 -7.85
C GLU A 28 10.81 -2.75 -8.51
N ILE A 29 11.59 -3.62 -7.90
CA ILE A 29 12.94 -3.94 -8.32
C ILE A 29 13.16 -5.45 -8.39
N ILE A 30 14.07 -5.86 -9.27
CA ILE A 30 14.57 -7.23 -9.35
C ILE A 30 15.93 -7.26 -8.66
N VAL A 31 16.05 -8.14 -7.68
CA VAL A 31 17.28 -8.42 -6.93
C VAL A 31 17.54 -9.92 -7.01
N ASP A 32 18.73 -10.31 -7.37
CA ASP A 32 19.11 -11.73 -7.33
C ASP A 32 19.15 -12.21 -5.86
N ASN A 33 18.69 -13.44 -5.58
CA ASN A 33 18.62 -13.96 -4.19
C ASN A 33 19.95 -13.88 -3.44
N LYS A 34 21.08 -14.10 -4.12
CA LYS A 34 22.42 -13.99 -3.53
C LYS A 34 22.77 -12.58 -3.09
N ASP A 35 22.14 -11.55 -3.66
CA ASP A 35 22.44 -10.13 -3.46
C ASP A 35 21.44 -9.42 -2.53
N ALA A 36 20.31 -10.08 -2.20
CA ALA A 36 19.25 -9.49 -1.37
C ALA A 36 19.76 -8.98 -0.01
N SER A 37 20.64 -9.76 0.66
CA SER A 37 21.26 -9.35 1.91
C SER A 37 22.18 -8.12 1.76
N SER A 38 22.86 -7.98 0.62
CA SER A 38 23.72 -6.84 0.33
C SER A 38 22.90 -5.58 0.14
N VAL A 39 21.83 -5.66 -0.66
CA VAL A 39 20.89 -4.54 -0.86
C VAL A 39 20.30 -4.08 0.47
N ALA A 40 19.80 -5.01 1.29
CA ALA A 40 19.24 -4.70 2.60
C ALA A 40 20.26 -4.00 3.52
N LYS A 41 21.50 -4.48 3.55
CA LYS A 41 22.58 -3.89 4.36
C LYS A 41 22.97 -2.48 3.90
N ILE A 42 23.08 -2.26 2.59
CA ILE A 42 23.42 -0.93 2.02
C ILE A 42 22.34 0.08 2.38
N LEU A 43 21.07 -0.27 2.13
CA LEU A 43 19.94 0.61 2.46
C LEU A 43 19.85 0.86 3.97
N ASN A 44 20.08 -0.17 4.79
CA ASN A 44 20.07 -0.02 6.24
C ASN A 44 21.20 0.89 6.73
N SER A 45 22.40 0.78 6.17
CA SER A 45 23.51 1.68 6.53
C SER A 45 23.18 3.15 6.28
N TYR A 46 22.46 3.44 5.21
CA TYR A 46 22.07 4.80 4.85
C TYR A 46 20.88 5.30 5.68
N PHE A 47 19.76 4.56 5.65
CA PHE A 47 18.50 5.01 6.28
C PHE A 47 18.47 4.84 7.80
N SER A 48 19.41 4.14 8.42
CA SER A 48 19.52 4.10 9.90
C SER A 48 19.95 5.46 10.47
N ASN A 49 20.62 6.31 9.67
CA ASN A 49 20.87 7.70 10.05
C ASN A 49 19.62 8.55 9.78
N PRO A 50 18.97 9.14 10.83
CA PRO A 50 17.78 9.98 10.65
C PRO A 50 18.01 11.19 9.72
N GLU A 51 19.22 11.72 9.64
CA GLU A 51 19.56 12.87 8.78
C GLU A 51 19.43 12.54 7.28
N ASN A 52 19.45 11.25 6.93
CA ASN A 52 19.30 10.79 5.55
C ASN A 52 17.84 10.54 5.17
N ARG A 53 16.90 10.81 6.07
CA ARG A 53 15.47 10.61 5.86
C ARG A 53 14.75 11.95 5.77
N ILE A 54 13.68 11.97 4.99
CA ILE A 54 12.75 13.11 4.95
C ILE A 54 11.79 12.99 6.12
N GLU A 55 11.67 14.04 6.91
CA GLU A 55 10.77 14.07 8.06
C GLU A 55 9.32 13.76 7.63
N GLY A 56 8.69 12.86 8.37
CA GLY A 56 7.32 12.40 8.11
C GLY A 56 7.20 11.39 6.96
N VAL A 57 8.31 10.87 6.44
CA VAL A 57 8.31 9.80 5.44
C VAL A 57 8.81 8.50 6.07
N THR A 58 8.00 7.46 5.95
CA THR A 58 8.37 6.08 6.26
C THR A 58 8.94 5.41 5.02
N TYR A 59 10.07 4.75 5.16
CA TYR A 59 10.72 3.98 4.10
C TYR A 59 10.60 2.49 4.41
N ASN A 60 10.22 1.70 3.41
CA ASN A 60 10.04 0.26 3.56
C ASN A 60 10.87 -0.49 2.51
N LEU A 61 11.54 -1.55 2.92
CA LEU A 61 12.06 -2.58 2.02
C LEU A 61 11.26 -3.85 2.23
N THR A 62 10.66 -4.36 1.16
CA THR A 62 9.74 -5.50 1.20
C THR A 62 10.16 -6.54 0.17
N GLU A 63 10.03 -7.82 0.50
CA GLU A 63 10.26 -8.95 -0.40
C GLU A 63 8.94 -9.54 -0.86
N PHE A 64 8.81 -9.85 -2.15
CA PHE A 64 7.66 -10.55 -2.72
C PHE A 64 7.84 -12.07 -2.59
N ASN A 65 7.10 -12.68 -1.66
CA ASN A 65 7.22 -14.11 -1.35
C ASN A 65 6.40 -14.97 -2.33
N PHE A 66 5.12 -14.59 -2.55
CA PHE A 66 4.22 -15.28 -3.48
C PHE A 66 3.65 -14.28 -4.47
N LYS A 67 3.79 -14.58 -5.74
CA LYS A 67 3.43 -13.71 -6.86
C LYS A 67 3.17 -14.51 -8.12
N ASP A 68 2.50 -13.90 -9.07
CA ASP A 68 2.26 -14.49 -10.38
C ASP A 68 3.58 -14.70 -11.13
N LYS A 69 3.66 -15.76 -11.96
CA LYS A 69 4.88 -16.17 -12.70
C LYS A 69 5.42 -15.07 -13.62
N ASP A 70 4.54 -14.24 -14.14
CA ASP A 70 4.88 -13.20 -15.13
C ASP A 70 5.33 -11.90 -14.44
N PHE A 71 5.04 -11.72 -13.15
CA PHE A 71 5.54 -10.62 -12.34
C PHE A 71 6.97 -10.87 -11.88
N LYS A 72 7.94 -10.14 -12.43
CA LYS A 72 9.38 -10.41 -12.23
C LYS A 72 10.00 -9.68 -11.06
N ALA A 73 9.40 -8.59 -10.56
CA ALA A 73 9.92 -7.91 -9.39
C ALA A 73 10.05 -8.88 -8.21
N THR A 74 11.13 -8.73 -7.44
CA THR A 74 11.41 -9.56 -6.26
C THR A 74 11.31 -8.77 -4.97
N HIS A 75 11.52 -7.46 -5.05
CA HIS A 75 11.47 -6.56 -3.91
C HIS A 75 10.74 -5.27 -4.29
N LEU A 76 10.27 -4.59 -3.24
CA LEU A 76 9.68 -3.26 -3.30
C LEU A 76 10.46 -2.35 -2.35
N PHE A 77 10.91 -1.21 -2.86
CA PHE A 77 11.32 -0.09 -2.04
C PHE A 77 10.20 0.95 -2.09
N GLN A 78 9.61 1.24 -0.93
CA GLN A 78 8.43 2.09 -0.82
C GLN A 78 8.68 3.26 0.11
N LEU A 79 8.18 4.43 -0.27
CA LEU A 79 8.09 5.62 0.55
C LEU A 79 6.63 5.91 0.83
N VAL A 80 6.29 6.16 2.11
CA VAL A 80 4.91 6.48 2.54
C VAL A 80 4.93 7.74 3.39
N GLY A 81 4.04 8.68 3.11
CA GLY A 81 3.95 9.91 3.88
C GLY A 81 3.06 10.97 3.22
N PRO A 82 2.96 12.17 3.81
CA PRO A 82 2.22 13.28 3.22
C PRO A 82 2.79 13.69 1.86
N ALA A 83 1.94 14.06 0.90
CA ALA A 83 2.36 14.47 -0.45
C ALA A 83 3.45 15.55 -0.44
N LYS A 84 3.35 16.53 0.49
CA LYS A 84 4.35 17.59 0.66
C LYS A 84 5.72 17.05 1.04
N ALA A 85 5.78 16.05 1.93
CA ALA A 85 7.04 15.43 2.34
C ALA A 85 7.61 14.57 1.20
N LEU A 86 6.78 13.74 0.57
CA LEU A 86 7.21 12.90 -0.57
C LEU A 86 7.71 13.72 -1.76
N SER A 87 7.17 14.92 -2.00
CA SER A 87 7.65 15.79 -3.08
C SER A 87 9.13 16.15 -2.94
N GLN A 88 9.67 16.18 -1.71
CA GLN A 88 11.09 16.47 -1.46
C GLN A 88 12.02 15.40 -2.02
N TRP A 89 11.53 14.13 -2.13
CA TRP A 89 12.31 13.02 -2.69
C TRP A 89 12.81 13.29 -4.11
N HIS A 90 12.02 13.99 -4.91
CA HIS A 90 12.36 14.33 -6.30
C HIS A 90 12.92 15.74 -6.48
N HIS A 91 12.62 16.66 -5.55
CA HIS A 91 13.05 18.06 -5.69
C HIS A 91 14.41 18.32 -5.05
N ASN A 92 14.74 17.62 -3.98
CA ASN A 92 16.02 17.82 -3.32
C ASN A 92 17.07 16.93 -3.98
N PRO A 93 18.23 17.51 -4.41
CA PRO A 93 19.33 16.68 -4.87
C PRO A 93 19.79 15.78 -3.70
N PRO A 94 20.08 14.50 -3.96
CA PRO A 94 20.58 13.61 -2.92
C PRO A 94 21.93 14.12 -2.41
N SER A 95 22.19 13.95 -1.11
CA SER A 95 23.51 14.18 -0.52
C SER A 95 24.58 13.34 -1.22
N ILE A 96 25.85 13.69 -1.03
CA ILE A 96 26.97 12.88 -1.56
C ILE A 96 26.84 11.42 -1.08
N GLU A 97 26.52 11.23 0.19
CA GLU A 97 26.28 9.88 0.76
C GLU A 97 25.11 9.17 0.07
N GLY A 98 24.00 9.89 -0.20
CA GLY A 98 22.86 9.36 -0.94
C GLY A 98 23.22 8.96 -2.38
N GLN A 99 24.03 9.76 -3.08
CA GLN A 99 24.52 9.44 -4.42
C GLN A 99 25.39 8.18 -4.41
N LEU A 100 26.31 8.06 -3.45
CA LEU A 100 27.15 6.87 -3.28
C LEU A 100 26.31 5.64 -2.97
N THR A 101 25.34 5.76 -2.05
CA THR A 101 24.43 4.68 -1.70
C THR A 101 23.63 4.22 -2.92
N GLY A 102 23.05 5.13 -3.68
CA GLY A 102 22.35 4.83 -4.91
C GLY A 102 23.25 4.12 -5.94
N THR A 103 24.50 4.58 -6.09
CA THR A 103 25.47 3.93 -6.98
C THR A 103 25.78 2.50 -6.54
N LEU A 104 25.95 2.26 -5.24
CA LEU A 104 26.19 0.92 -4.70
C LEU A 104 24.97 0.01 -4.88
N VAL A 105 23.78 0.47 -4.53
CA VAL A 105 22.54 -0.31 -4.69
C VAL A 105 22.31 -0.70 -6.15
N ASN A 106 22.52 0.23 -7.08
CA ASN A 106 22.32 0.01 -8.53
C ASN A 106 23.21 -1.08 -9.13
N GLN A 107 24.27 -1.53 -8.43
CA GLN A 107 25.07 -2.67 -8.86
C GLN A 107 24.34 -4.01 -8.67
N TYR A 108 23.32 -4.06 -7.79
CA TYR A 108 22.64 -5.28 -7.37
C TYR A 108 21.17 -5.31 -7.77
N ILE A 109 20.62 -4.22 -8.26
CA ILE A 109 19.19 -4.13 -8.63
C ILE A 109 19.00 -3.90 -10.13
N LYS A 110 17.85 -4.36 -10.63
CA LYS A 110 17.32 -3.94 -11.94
C LYS A 110 15.96 -3.30 -11.70
N PRO A 111 15.73 -2.06 -12.16
CA PRO A 111 14.39 -1.47 -12.11
C PRO A 111 13.38 -2.35 -12.86
N TYR A 112 12.19 -2.54 -12.29
CA TYR A 112 11.11 -3.26 -12.95
C TYR A 112 9.96 -2.32 -13.29
N SER A 113 9.36 -1.68 -12.28
CA SER A 113 8.36 -0.64 -12.48
C SER A 113 8.41 0.37 -11.34
N SER A 114 7.79 1.52 -11.55
CA SER A 114 7.57 2.51 -10.49
C SER A 114 6.20 3.16 -10.66
N PHE A 115 5.58 3.48 -9.55
CA PHE A 115 4.30 4.16 -9.53
C PHE A 115 4.11 4.92 -8.23
N PHE A 116 3.18 5.86 -8.25
CA PHE A 116 2.79 6.56 -7.04
C PHE A 116 1.28 6.68 -6.94
N GLY A 117 0.79 6.86 -5.74
CA GLY A 117 -0.61 6.94 -5.49
C GLY A 117 -0.96 7.54 -4.14
N LYS A 118 -2.22 7.47 -3.80
CA LYS A 118 -2.77 8.00 -2.55
C LYS A 118 -3.65 6.97 -1.85
N SER A 119 -3.65 6.98 -0.55
CA SER A 119 -4.60 6.24 0.28
C SER A 119 -6.00 6.84 0.13
N ILE A 120 -7.02 5.98 -0.05
CA ILE A 120 -8.42 6.39 -0.10
C ILE A 120 -9.08 6.11 1.24
N ALA A 121 -8.86 4.92 1.80
CA ALA A 121 -9.43 4.53 3.08
C ALA A 121 -8.56 3.47 3.77
N THR A 122 -8.51 3.55 5.09
CA THR A 122 -7.84 2.57 5.95
C THR A 122 -8.75 2.14 7.09
N PHE A 123 -8.64 0.89 7.52
CA PHE A 123 -9.44 0.28 8.56
C PHE A 123 -8.58 -0.63 9.43
N GLY A 124 -9.01 -0.86 10.66
CA GLY A 124 -8.26 -1.65 11.63
C GLY A 124 -7.16 -0.84 12.31
N THR A 125 -6.35 -1.51 13.10
CA THR A 125 -5.24 -0.90 13.81
C THR A 125 -3.94 -1.18 13.06
N GLU A 126 -3.23 -0.12 12.72
CA GLU A 126 -1.88 -0.25 12.20
C GLU A 126 -1.01 -0.86 13.29
N ASN A 127 -0.37 -1.93 12.95
CA ASN A 127 0.58 -2.63 13.79
C ASN A 127 1.83 -2.95 12.96
N ASN A 128 2.91 -3.32 13.63
CA ASN A 128 4.16 -3.66 12.96
C ASN A 128 4.14 -5.04 12.30
N ASN A 129 2.96 -5.49 11.83
CA ASN A 129 2.82 -6.76 11.11
C ASN A 129 3.68 -6.76 9.86
N LYS A 130 4.47 -7.81 9.71
CA LYS A 130 5.45 -7.89 8.64
C LYS A 130 4.89 -8.41 7.33
N ILE A 131 3.80 -9.17 7.39
CA ILE A 131 3.25 -9.84 6.20
C ILE A 131 2.08 -9.03 5.66
N GLU A 132 2.07 -8.84 4.36
CA GLU A 132 1.00 -8.13 3.67
C GLU A 132 0.47 -8.99 2.53
N PHE A 133 -0.86 -9.03 2.43
CA PHE A 133 -1.56 -9.59 1.29
C PHE A 133 -2.12 -8.44 0.45
N VAL A 134 -1.73 -8.39 -0.82
CA VAL A 134 -2.03 -7.26 -1.72
C VAL A 134 -2.75 -7.75 -2.95
N TYR A 135 -3.83 -7.07 -3.30
CA TYR A 135 -4.51 -7.17 -4.59
C TYR A 135 -4.24 -5.92 -5.41
N SER A 136 -3.65 -6.08 -6.59
CA SER A 136 -3.61 -5.03 -7.60
C SER A 136 -4.88 -5.14 -8.45
N LEU A 137 -5.56 -4.02 -8.63
CA LEU A 137 -6.89 -3.97 -9.26
C LEU A 137 -6.90 -3.01 -10.45
N LYS A 138 -7.69 -3.35 -11.44
CA LYS A 138 -8.20 -2.42 -12.44
C LYS A 138 -9.67 -2.18 -12.11
N VAL A 139 -10.01 -0.95 -11.78
CA VAL A 139 -11.36 -0.53 -11.36
C VAL A 139 -11.88 0.45 -12.38
N ASP A 140 -13.06 0.21 -12.92
CA ASP A 140 -13.66 1.04 -13.97
C ASP A 140 -14.39 2.26 -13.37
N ASP A 141 -15.03 2.10 -12.20
CA ASP A 141 -15.76 3.17 -11.50
C ASP A 141 -15.23 3.29 -10.06
N GLU A 142 -14.26 4.19 -9.86
CA GLU A 142 -13.65 4.44 -8.54
C GLU A 142 -14.69 4.80 -7.48
N GLN A 143 -15.70 5.59 -7.84
CA GLN A 143 -16.68 6.07 -6.85
C GLN A 143 -17.55 4.92 -6.33
N LYS A 144 -18.05 4.06 -7.23
CA LYS A 144 -18.83 2.89 -6.83
C LYS A 144 -18.01 1.91 -6.01
N PHE A 145 -16.80 1.59 -6.51
CA PHE A 145 -15.91 0.66 -5.81
C PHE A 145 -15.56 1.17 -4.41
N SER A 146 -15.13 2.43 -4.29
CA SER A 146 -14.77 3.04 -3.01
C SER A 146 -15.94 3.05 -2.02
N ALA A 147 -17.13 3.45 -2.48
CA ALA A 147 -18.32 3.45 -1.63
C ALA A 147 -18.67 2.05 -1.13
N ALA A 148 -18.67 1.05 -2.03
CA ALA A 148 -18.93 -0.34 -1.68
C ALA A 148 -17.86 -0.90 -0.73
N TRP A 149 -16.57 -0.59 -0.98
CA TRP A 149 -15.47 -1.01 -0.12
C TRP A 149 -15.59 -0.44 1.29
N ILE A 150 -15.76 0.86 1.42
CA ILE A 150 -15.93 1.55 2.71
C ILE A 150 -17.14 0.99 3.47
N LYS A 151 -18.27 0.83 2.80
CA LYS A 151 -19.48 0.21 3.39
C LYS A 151 -19.20 -1.20 3.91
N THR A 152 -18.50 -2.01 3.12
CA THR A 152 -18.14 -3.38 3.47
C THR A 152 -17.22 -3.43 4.70
N MET A 153 -16.16 -2.63 4.71
CA MET A 153 -15.20 -2.59 5.82
C MET A 153 -15.84 -2.06 7.11
N ASN A 154 -16.75 -1.10 7.02
CA ASN A 154 -17.51 -0.61 8.19
C ASN A 154 -18.41 -1.70 8.82
N VAL A 155 -18.91 -2.64 8.03
CA VAL A 155 -19.67 -3.79 8.53
C VAL A 155 -18.75 -4.89 9.08
N LEU A 156 -17.67 -5.21 8.37
CA LEU A 156 -16.75 -6.28 8.73
C LEU A 156 -15.86 -5.93 9.92
N LYS A 157 -15.53 -4.64 10.08
CA LYS A 157 -14.63 -4.12 11.14
C LYS A 157 -13.38 -4.98 11.32
N PRO A 158 -12.51 -5.04 10.31
CA PRO A 158 -11.33 -5.89 10.37
C PRO A 158 -10.43 -5.50 11.56
N ASP A 159 -9.94 -6.49 12.30
CA ASP A 159 -9.00 -6.27 13.39
C ASP A 159 -7.61 -5.91 12.83
N ASN A 160 -7.26 -6.47 11.67
CA ASN A 160 -5.98 -6.21 11.01
C ASN A 160 -6.07 -4.94 10.14
N PHE A 161 -4.96 -4.21 10.09
CA PHE A 161 -4.85 -3.04 9.23
C PHE A 161 -5.10 -3.41 7.77
N THR A 162 -6.06 -2.75 7.16
CA THR A 162 -6.49 -2.97 5.78
C THR A 162 -6.65 -1.63 5.09
N GLY A 163 -6.02 -1.47 3.93
CA GLY A 163 -6.05 -0.23 3.17
C GLY A 163 -6.52 -0.43 1.74
N PHE A 164 -7.08 0.62 1.20
CA PHE A 164 -7.47 0.78 -0.19
C PHE A 164 -6.94 2.10 -0.73
N GLY A 165 -6.33 2.08 -1.90
CA GLY A 165 -5.75 3.27 -2.49
C GLY A 165 -5.77 3.27 -4.02
N ALA A 166 -5.63 4.47 -4.60
CA ALA A 166 -5.58 4.71 -6.04
C ALA A 166 -4.15 4.95 -6.52
N VAL A 167 -3.80 4.34 -7.64
CA VAL A 167 -2.59 4.65 -8.40
C VAL A 167 -2.84 5.90 -9.22
N ILE A 168 -2.03 6.93 -9.03
CA ILE A 168 -2.18 8.21 -9.74
C ILE A 168 -1.40 8.19 -11.05
N ALA A 169 -0.20 7.62 -11.04
CA ALA A 169 0.61 7.46 -12.25
C ALA A 169 1.62 6.32 -12.12
N GLY A 170 2.06 5.79 -13.26
CA GLY A 170 2.92 4.62 -13.34
C GLY A 170 2.11 3.33 -13.22
N GLY A 171 2.76 2.28 -12.70
CA GLY A 171 2.16 0.95 -12.60
C GLY A 171 2.30 0.13 -13.88
N SER A 172 1.93 -1.13 -13.79
CA SER A 172 1.95 -2.08 -14.90
C SER A 172 0.58 -2.70 -15.12
N ASP A 173 0.34 -3.20 -16.32
CA ASP A 173 -0.85 -4.00 -16.69
C ASP A 173 -2.19 -3.28 -16.48
N GLY A 174 -2.21 -1.93 -16.50
CA GLY A 174 -3.41 -1.14 -16.33
C GLY A 174 -3.93 -1.08 -14.89
N GLN A 175 -3.07 -1.33 -13.91
CA GLN A 175 -3.40 -1.17 -12.49
C GLN A 175 -3.87 0.25 -12.19
N THR A 176 -5.04 0.38 -11.57
CA THR A 176 -5.60 1.67 -11.15
C THR A 176 -5.70 1.79 -9.63
N HIS A 177 -5.84 0.66 -8.95
CA HIS A 177 -6.04 0.61 -7.49
C HIS A 177 -5.33 -0.58 -6.87
N TYR A 178 -5.23 -0.54 -5.55
CA TYR A 178 -4.81 -1.69 -4.77
C TYR A 178 -5.59 -1.76 -3.45
N VAL A 179 -5.70 -2.98 -2.97
CA VAL A 179 -6.17 -3.30 -1.63
C VAL A 179 -5.08 -4.09 -0.95
N TYR A 180 -4.75 -3.74 0.28
CA TYR A 180 -3.81 -4.52 1.07
C TYR A 180 -4.35 -4.80 2.46
N SER A 181 -3.86 -5.87 3.05
CA SER A 181 -4.18 -6.23 4.43
C SER A 181 -2.95 -6.79 5.11
N GLN A 182 -2.62 -6.25 6.27
CA GLN A 182 -1.53 -6.73 7.09
C GLN A 182 -1.96 -7.97 7.86
N ARG A 183 -1.02 -8.88 8.10
CA ARG A 183 -1.21 -10.13 8.83
C ARG A 183 -0.05 -10.37 9.78
N ASP A 184 -0.36 -11.02 10.90
CA ASP A 184 0.65 -11.34 11.93
C ASP A 184 1.63 -12.38 11.42
N ASP A 185 1.11 -13.39 10.71
CA ASP A 185 1.87 -14.52 10.19
C ASP A 185 1.22 -15.12 8.93
N MET A 186 1.90 -16.09 8.34
CA MET A 186 1.41 -16.84 7.17
C MET A 186 0.20 -17.72 7.51
N GLU A 187 0.09 -18.21 8.76
CA GLU A 187 -1.04 -19.05 9.15
C GLU A 187 -2.36 -18.30 9.01
N THR A 188 -2.39 -17.02 9.37
CA THR A 188 -3.57 -16.17 9.24
C THR A 188 -3.99 -15.91 7.78
N ILE A 189 -3.07 -16.07 6.83
CA ILE A 189 -3.38 -16.03 5.40
C ILE A 189 -4.02 -17.34 4.94
N PHE A 190 -3.47 -18.48 5.34
CA PHE A 190 -4.00 -19.81 4.97
C PHE A 190 -5.31 -20.14 5.67
N ASN A 191 -5.46 -19.69 6.91
CA ASN A 191 -6.62 -19.95 7.76
C ASN A 191 -7.26 -18.63 8.22
N PRO A 192 -7.84 -17.82 7.31
CA PRO A 192 -8.46 -16.56 7.70
C PRO A 192 -9.64 -16.84 8.63
N LYS A 193 -9.67 -16.15 9.78
CA LYS A 193 -10.85 -16.23 10.67
C LYS A 193 -12.06 -15.71 9.90
N MET A 194 -12.99 -16.62 9.62
CA MET A 194 -14.23 -16.25 8.93
C MET A 194 -15.12 -15.45 9.88
N ILE A 195 -15.39 -14.20 9.54
CA ILE A 195 -16.39 -13.40 10.25
C ILE A 195 -17.77 -13.98 9.94
N LYS A 196 -18.53 -14.37 10.97
CA LYS A 196 -19.87 -14.92 10.79
C LYS A 196 -20.75 -13.95 10.00
N GLY A 197 -21.34 -14.43 8.91
CA GLY A 197 -22.18 -13.60 8.04
C GLY A 197 -21.43 -12.81 6.96
N SER A 198 -20.09 -12.86 6.93
CA SER A 198 -19.29 -12.14 5.92
C SER A 198 -19.66 -12.48 4.47
N GLY A 199 -20.11 -13.71 4.19
CA GLY A 199 -20.52 -14.10 2.84
C GLY A 199 -21.65 -13.25 2.25
N LYS A 200 -22.61 -12.79 3.08
CA LYS A 200 -23.68 -11.88 2.63
C LYS A 200 -23.10 -10.48 2.37
N VAL A 201 -22.21 -10.02 3.22
CA VAL A 201 -21.58 -8.70 3.09
C VAL A 201 -20.73 -8.62 1.81
N TRP A 202 -19.93 -9.66 1.53
CA TRP A 202 -19.15 -9.73 0.29
C TRP A 202 -20.02 -9.84 -0.96
N ARG A 203 -21.16 -10.56 -0.89
CA ARG A 203 -22.12 -10.60 -2.02
C ARG A 203 -22.62 -9.20 -2.34
N THR A 204 -23.07 -8.44 -1.33
CA THR A 204 -23.51 -7.06 -1.50
C THR A 204 -22.40 -6.18 -2.07
N PHE A 205 -21.14 -6.37 -1.60
CA PHE A 205 -20.00 -5.67 -2.19
C PHE A 205 -19.89 -5.90 -3.70
N PHE A 206 -19.91 -7.16 -4.14
CA PHE A 206 -19.79 -7.49 -5.58
C PHE A 206 -20.96 -6.97 -6.41
N GLU A 207 -22.14 -6.82 -5.82
CA GLU A 207 -23.32 -6.25 -6.49
C GLU A 207 -23.20 -4.71 -6.64
N GLU A 208 -22.54 -4.02 -5.71
CA GLU A 208 -22.47 -2.57 -5.63
C GLU A 208 -21.15 -1.97 -6.17
N ALA A 209 -20.06 -2.73 -6.19
CA ALA A 209 -18.72 -2.24 -6.50
C ALA A 209 -18.50 -1.81 -7.97
N GLY A 210 -19.42 -2.17 -8.87
CA GLY A 210 -19.22 -2.01 -10.31
C GLY A 210 -18.24 -3.03 -10.88
N GLU A 211 -17.79 -2.81 -12.11
CA GLU A 211 -16.85 -3.72 -12.77
C GLU A 211 -15.42 -3.46 -12.30
N PHE A 212 -14.72 -4.52 -12.00
CA PHE A 212 -13.30 -4.48 -11.67
C PHE A 212 -12.63 -5.82 -11.97
N GLU A 213 -11.33 -5.77 -12.21
CA GLU A 213 -10.50 -6.94 -12.45
C GLU A 213 -9.39 -7.03 -11.38
N VAL A 214 -9.14 -8.25 -10.89
CA VAL A 214 -7.96 -8.52 -10.06
C VAL A 214 -6.81 -8.87 -10.97
N ILE A 215 -5.89 -7.92 -11.16
CA ILE A 215 -4.71 -8.08 -12.02
C ILE A 215 -3.68 -9.00 -11.37
N ARG A 216 -3.43 -8.80 -10.07
CA ARG A 216 -2.43 -9.56 -9.30
C ARG A 216 -2.85 -9.81 -7.88
N LYS A 217 -2.34 -10.94 -7.35
CA LYS A 217 -2.40 -11.28 -5.92
C LYS A 217 -0.97 -11.53 -5.44
N ILE A 218 -0.57 -10.80 -4.42
CA ILE A 218 0.80 -10.83 -3.93
C ILE A 218 0.77 -11.06 -2.42
N VAL A 219 1.67 -11.92 -1.93
CA VAL A 219 2.05 -11.95 -0.52
C VAL A 219 3.48 -11.42 -0.43
N ARG A 220 3.68 -10.45 0.45
CA ARG A 220 4.98 -9.80 0.64
C ARG A 220 5.32 -9.67 2.11
N THR A 221 6.62 -9.66 2.42
CA THR A 221 7.13 -9.52 3.79
C THR A 221 7.96 -8.24 3.88
N ARG A 222 7.66 -7.38 4.85
CA ARG A 222 8.49 -6.22 5.16
C ARG A 222 9.78 -6.69 5.83
N LEU A 223 10.91 -6.42 5.18
CA LEU A 223 12.24 -6.77 5.68
C LEU A 223 12.77 -5.69 6.62
N GLN A 224 12.55 -4.42 6.28
CA GLN A 224 13.02 -3.27 7.05
C GLN A 224 12.04 -2.10 6.94
N ILE A 225 11.96 -1.30 7.99
CA ILE A 225 11.20 -0.06 8.09
C ILE A 225 12.12 0.99 8.71
N TRP A 226 12.13 2.20 8.16
CA TRP A 226 12.84 3.36 8.70
C TRP A 226 11.85 4.54 8.79
N GLU A 227 11.68 5.09 10.01
CA GLU A 227 10.77 6.18 10.35
C GLU A 227 11.54 7.40 10.87
#